data_4e2a46faa23fe1f39a41469bc9deec67
#
_entry.id   4e2a46faa23fe1f39a41469bc9deec67
#
_cell.length_a   1.000
_cell.length_b   1.000
_cell.length_c   1.000
_cell.angle_alpha   90.00
_cell.angle_beta   90.00
_cell.angle_gamma   90.00
#
_symmetry.space_group_name_H-M   'P 1'
#
loop_
_entity.id
_entity.type
_entity.pdbx_description
1 polymer ?
#
loop_
_entity_poly.entity_id
_entity_poly.type
_entity_poly.pdbx_seq_one_letter_code
_entity_poly.pdbx_strand_id
1 'polypeptide(L)'
;MRKLIRRTAALTLALVTLAAGSVRADVVQRGASAATTAAATESGTSGGAVVDQNSVGTAETAASQSSTAAVQATTAAASHGSGVNSGAAKVVTSTLFGGDELMLVAPRSASQMMSFVVTTKAGKVLVFDGGTEHDTEHLKEVLRAKGGHVTAWFITHPHSDHVGALTKILQDPNSGIKIDAVYYNFQPQEWYNTNEAYRADMVAQCRSAIETLPESARHTVHKGDNIPIDDITVHVMNDPYLSSVNSINNSSVAYRLDVSGRKILFLGDMGVQAGNQLVADYANNPGALRADIVQMAHHGQQGVGRNVYEMVKPEICLWPTPLWLWENNNGGGLNSGNWRTLEVRGWMRQLGVKTHVVAKDGDQVLR
;
A
#
# COMPACT_ATOMS: atom_id res chain seq x y z
N MET A 1 39.33 56.92 -17.32
CA MET A 1 39.87 57.35 -16.01
C MET A 1 39.10 56.66 -14.88
N ARG A 2 39.84 56.04 -13.92
CA ARG A 2 39.44 55.60 -12.59
C ARG A 2 38.53 54.33 -12.53
N LYS A 3 38.81 53.34 -11.77
CA LYS A 3 39.94 52.69 -11.06
C LYS A 3 39.42 51.34 -10.61
N LEU A 4 40.19 50.35 -10.89
CA LEU A 4 40.10 48.96 -10.45
C LEU A 4 40.24 48.88 -8.93
N ILE A 5 39.36 48.12 -8.23
CA ILE A 5 39.68 47.61 -6.89
C ILE A 5 39.36 46.14 -6.84
N ARG A 6 40.41 45.34 -6.82
CA ARG A 6 40.41 43.93 -6.47
C ARG A 6 40.33 43.80 -4.95
N ARG A 7 39.48 42.91 -4.42
CA ARG A 7 39.61 42.39 -3.06
C ARG A 7 39.69 40.86 -3.13
N THR A 8 40.87 40.39 -2.83
CA THR A 8 41.24 39.02 -2.49
C THR A 8 40.69 38.68 -1.10
N ALA A 9 39.99 37.59 -0.94
CA ALA A 9 39.68 36.99 0.35
C ALA A 9 40.41 35.65 0.46
N ALA A 10 41.18 35.51 1.52
CA ALA A 10 42.04 34.37 1.82
C ALA A 10 41.24 33.19 2.38
N LEU A 11 41.60 32.02 1.90
CA LEU A 11 41.12 30.74 2.38
C LEU A 11 41.92 30.34 3.62
N THR A 12 41.25 30.19 4.78
CA THR A 12 41.88 29.64 5.98
C THR A 12 41.43 28.18 6.13
N LEU A 13 42.40 27.26 5.94
CA LEU A 13 42.24 25.83 6.11
C LEU A 13 42.50 25.48 7.58
N ALA A 14 41.50 25.01 8.32
CA ALA A 14 41.67 24.47 9.67
C ALA A 14 41.75 22.94 9.59
N LEU A 15 42.93 22.40 9.89
CA LEU A 15 43.19 20.97 10.10
C LEU A 15 42.70 20.60 11.51
N VAL A 16 41.78 19.65 11.62
CA VAL A 16 41.44 18.98 12.88
C VAL A 16 41.98 17.56 12.82
N THR A 17 42.97 17.29 13.64
CA THR A 17 43.58 15.95 13.87
C THR A 17 42.66 15.12 14.76
N LEU A 18 42.22 13.95 14.26
CA LEU A 18 41.57 12.94 15.09
C LEU A 18 42.63 12.09 15.79
N ALA A 19 42.56 12.04 17.13
CA ALA A 19 43.28 11.07 17.93
C ALA A 19 42.45 9.77 18.03
N ALA A 20 43.05 8.65 17.64
CA ALA A 20 42.53 7.31 17.79
C ALA A 20 42.72 6.84 19.23
N GLY A 21 41.58 6.55 19.92
CA GLY A 21 41.57 5.84 21.19
C GLY A 21 40.97 4.47 21.03
N SER A 22 41.82 3.45 21.18
CA SER A 22 41.46 2.04 21.22
C SER A 22 40.89 1.68 22.59
N VAL A 23 39.68 1.08 22.62
CA VAL A 23 39.15 0.42 23.80
C VAL A 23 39.00 -1.07 23.52
N ARG A 24 39.72 -1.86 24.35
CA ARG A 24 39.73 -3.34 24.34
C ARG A 24 38.40 -3.86 24.91
N ALA A 25 37.89 -4.91 24.27
CA ALA A 25 36.82 -5.73 24.79
C ALA A 25 37.36 -6.74 25.78
N ASP A 26 36.81 -6.76 27.00
CA ASP A 26 37.00 -7.86 27.95
C ASP A 26 35.80 -8.80 27.91
N VAL A 27 36.13 -10.08 27.57
CA VAL A 27 35.20 -11.22 27.62
C VAL A 27 35.18 -11.75 29.05
N VAL A 28 34.02 -11.83 29.67
CA VAL A 28 33.82 -12.60 30.91
C VAL A 28 32.81 -13.71 30.62
N GLN A 29 33.38 -14.95 30.54
CA GLN A 29 32.64 -16.21 30.70
C GLN A 29 32.49 -16.58 32.17
N ARG A 30 31.29 -16.98 32.58
CA ARG A 30 30.96 -17.90 33.69
C ARG A 30 29.47 -18.18 33.61
N GLY A 31 28.93 -19.36 33.74
CA GLY A 31 29.32 -20.68 34.14
C GLY A 31 27.99 -21.40 34.38
N ALA A 32 27.85 -22.61 33.89
CA ALA A 32 26.70 -23.47 34.04
C ALA A 32 26.56 -24.01 35.45
N SER A 33 25.32 -24.17 35.96
CA SER A 33 25.03 -25.15 37.00
C SER A 33 23.60 -25.68 36.84
N ALA A 34 23.53 -27.01 36.76
CA ALA A 34 22.32 -27.82 36.74
C ALA A 34 21.96 -28.26 38.18
N ALA A 35 20.66 -28.46 38.43
CA ALA A 35 20.10 -29.46 39.38
C ALA A 35 18.56 -29.35 39.38
N THR A 36 17.90 -30.33 38.85
CA THR A 36 17.27 -31.57 39.41
C THR A 36 15.97 -31.36 40.24
N THR A 37 14.91 -31.89 39.63
CA THR A 37 13.74 -32.66 40.17
C THR A 37 13.06 -32.31 41.50
N ALA A 38 11.71 -32.17 41.43
CA ALA A 38 10.78 -33.03 42.16
C ALA A 38 9.33 -32.80 41.71
N ALA A 39 8.60 -33.89 41.54
CA ALA A 39 7.17 -33.96 41.26
C ALA A 39 6.34 -33.83 42.51
N ALA A 40 5.15 -33.28 42.43
CA ALA A 40 4.01 -33.62 43.29
C ALA A 40 2.69 -33.21 42.60
N THR A 41 1.77 -34.12 42.65
CA THR A 41 0.38 -34.21 42.18
C THR A 41 -0.59 -33.32 42.96
N GLU A 42 -1.66 -32.90 42.34
CA GLU A 42 -3.09 -33.03 42.59
C GLU A 42 -3.94 -31.77 42.38
N SER A 43 -4.90 -31.95 41.49
CA SER A 43 -6.34 -31.64 41.45
C SER A 43 -6.88 -30.25 41.82
N GLY A 44 -7.71 -29.69 40.92
CA GLY A 44 -8.67 -28.66 41.28
C GLY A 44 -9.23 -27.90 40.07
N THR A 45 -10.39 -28.31 39.62
CA THR A 45 -11.27 -27.72 38.62
C THR A 45 -11.57 -26.25 38.78
N SER A 46 -11.48 -25.44 37.73
CA SER A 46 -12.55 -24.49 37.32
C SER A 46 -12.14 -23.78 36.01
N GLY A 47 -13.10 -23.69 35.09
CA GLY A 47 -12.90 -23.22 33.73
C GLY A 47 -12.68 -21.71 33.62
N GLY A 48 -11.75 -21.36 32.72
CA GLY A 48 -11.56 -20.03 32.19
C GLY A 48 -10.86 -20.22 30.87
N ALA A 49 -11.56 -19.94 29.76
CA ALA A 49 -11.02 -20.05 28.43
C ALA A 49 -9.91 -19.01 28.22
N VAL A 50 -8.67 -19.46 28.31
CA VAL A 50 -7.51 -18.69 27.85
C VAL A 50 -7.45 -18.86 26.35
N VAL A 51 -7.71 -17.78 25.63
CA VAL A 51 -7.50 -17.73 24.19
C VAL A 51 -6.00 -17.74 23.95
N ASP A 52 -5.51 -18.85 23.42
CA ASP A 52 -4.11 -19.07 23.08
C ASP A 52 -3.70 -18.13 21.95
N GLN A 53 -2.74 -17.23 22.22
CA GLN A 53 -2.21 -16.25 21.26
C GLN A 53 -1.23 -16.85 20.22
N ASN A 54 -1.06 -18.17 20.17
CA ASN A 54 -0.11 -18.84 19.29
C ASN A 54 -0.65 -19.27 17.92
N SER A 55 -1.89 -18.90 17.56
CA SER A 55 -2.47 -19.23 16.24
C SER A 55 -2.11 -18.23 15.13
N VAL A 56 -1.35 -17.17 15.42
CA VAL A 56 -1.01 -16.12 14.45
C VAL A 56 0.02 -16.61 13.41
N GLY A 57 0.89 -17.56 13.76
CA GLY A 57 1.94 -18.06 12.86
C GLY A 57 1.43 -18.91 11.68
N THR A 58 0.28 -19.57 11.81
CA THR A 58 -0.25 -20.46 10.75
C THR A 58 -1.05 -19.73 9.68
N ALA A 59 -1.63 -18.55 10.01
CA ALA A 59 -2.40 -17.77 9.04
C ALA A 59 -1.50 -17.00 8.04
N GLU A 60 -0.30 -16.62 8.46
CA GLU A 60 0.65 -15.88 7.61
C GLU A 60 1.36 -16.79 6.60
N THR A 61 1.61 -18.06 6.94
CA THR A 61 2.11 -19.06 5.98
C THR A 61 1.07 -19.31 4.87
N ALA A 62 -0.22 -19.17 5.18
CA ALA A 62 -1.30 -19.28 4.19
C ALA A 62 -1.38 -18.07 3.25
N ALA A 63 -1.09 -16.84 3.71
CA ALA A 63 -1.06 -15.66 2.86
C ALA A 63 0.11 -15.69 1.86
N SER A 64 1.27 -16.21 2.28
CA SER A 64 2.42 -16.46 1.42
C SER A 64 2.12 -17.57 0.37
N GLN A 65 1.35 -18.59 0.76
CA GLN A 65 0.91 -19.65 -0.15
C GLN A 65 -0.22 -19.21 -1.09
N SER A 66 -1.05 -18.20 -0.72
CA SER A 66 -2.14 -17.72 -1.57
C SER A 66 -1.63 -16.94 -2.79
N SER A 67 -0.47 -16.28 -2.70
CA SER A 67 0.16 -15.65 -3.87
C SER A 67 0.69 -16.69 -4.87
N THR A 68 1.15 -17.86 -4.39
CA THR A 68 1.53 -19.01 -5.24
C THR A 68 0.30 -19.75 -5.76
N ALA A 69 -0.78 -19.82 -4.96
CA ALA A 69 -2.04 -20.42 -5.39
C ALA A 69 -2.77 -19.54 -6.42
N ALA A 70 -2.64 -18.21 -6.36
CA ALA A 70 -3.18 -17.32 -7.39
C ALA A 70 -2.47 -17.53 -8.74
N VAL A 71 -1.17 -17.79 -8.75
CA VAL A 71 -0.44 -18.16 -9.98
C VAL A 71 -0.84 -19.56 -10.48
N GLN A 72 -1.16 -20.50 -9.58
CA GLN A 72 -1.65 -21.83 -9.97
C GLN A 72 -3.16 -21.84 -10.32
N ALA A 73 -3.96 -20.93 -9.71
CA ALA A 73 -5.37 -20.80 -10.07
C ALA A 73 -5.58 -20.18 -11.46
N THR A 74 -4.61 -19.41 -11.98
CA THR A 74 -4.67 -18.87 -13.36
C THR A 74 -4.65 -19.98 -14.42
N THR A 75 -4.09 -21.15 -14.12
CA THR A 75 -4.13 -22.30 -15.04
C THR A 75 -5.41 -23.15 -14.94
N ALA A 76 -6.12 -23.09 -13.80
CA ALA A 76 -7.37 -23.82 -13.61
C ALA A 76 -8.63 -22.95 -13.88
N ALA A 77 -8.55 -21.62 -13.69
CA ALA A 77 -9.67 -20.69 -13.90
C ALA A 77 -9.90 -20.36 -15.39
N ALA A 78 -9.01 -20.76 -16.30
CA ALA A 78 -9.17 -20.54 -17.75
C ALA A 78 -10.36 -21.28 -18.38
N SER A 79 -11.11 -22.11 -17.61
CA SER A 79 -12.28 -22.85 -18.08
C SER A 79 -13.64 -22.28 -17.63
N HIS A 80 -13.65 -21.22 -16.79
CA HIS A 80 -14.90 -20.55 -16.41
C HIS A 80 -14.90 -19.16 -17.03
N GLY A 81 -15.79 -18.93 -17.99
CA GLY A 81 -15.89 -17.73 -18.79
C GLY A 81 -15.80 -16.44 -17.96
N SER A 82 -14.64 -15.80 -18.01
CA SER A 82 -14.46 -14.44 -17.53
C SER A 82 -15.25 -13.51 -18.45
N GLY A 83 -16.45 -13.17 -18.07
CA GLY A 83 -17.15 -12.03 -18.63
C GLY A 83 -16.33 -10.77 -18.31
N VAL A 84 -15.38 -10.44 -19.18
CA VAL A 84 -14.67 -9.16 -19.14
C VAL A 84 -15.71 -8.08 -19.30
N ASN A 85 -16.03 -7.38 -18.23
CA ASN A 85 -17.02 -6.32 -18.24
C ASN A 85 -16.39 -5.08 -18.90
N SER A 86 -16.42 -5.03 -20.25
CA SER A 86 -15.94 -3.93 -21.08
C SER A 86 -16.91 -2.73 -21.10
N GLY A 87 -17.81 -2.66 -20.12
CA GLY A 87 -18.78 -1.59 -19.99
C GLY A 87 -18.15 -0.24 -19.60
N ALA A 88 -18.82 0.86 -19.96
CA ALA A 88 -18.46 2.20 -19.47
C ALA A 88 -18.43 2.20 -17.93
N ALA A 89 -17.52 3.01 -17.35
CA ALA A 89 -17.39 3.15 -15.91
C ALA A 89 -18.72 3.54 -15.26
N LYS A 90 -19.07 2.84 -14.17
CA LYS A 90 -20.34 3.07 -13.46
C LYS A 90 -20.21 4.26 -12.52
N VAL A 91 -21.02 5.27 -12.70
CA VAL A 91 -21.11 6.39 -11.75
C VAL A 91 -21.89 5.95 -10.51
N VAL A 92 -21.21 5.94 -9.35
CA VAL A 92 -21.81 5.55 -8.06
C VAL A 92 -22.47 6.73 -7.38
N THR A 93 -21.88 7.92 -7.48
CA THR A 93 -22.44 9.19 -6.98
C THR A 93 -21.94 10.34 -7.84
N SER A 94 -22.77 11.37 -7.99
CA SER A 94 -22.48 12.52 -8.85
C SER A 94 -22.34 13.86 -8.09
N THR A 95 -22.33 13.84 -6.76
CA THR A 95 -22.39 15.09 -5.95
C THR A 95 -21.38 15.13 -4.81
N LEU A 96 -20.40 14.22 -4.80
CA LEU A 96 -19.51 14.07 -3.64
C LEU A 96 -18.35 15.08 -3.64
N PHE A 97 -17.81 15.43 -4.81
CA PHE A 97 -16.53 16.11 -4.94
C PHE A 97 -16.56 17.45 -5.69
N GLY A 98 -17.74 18.04 -5.90
CA GLY A 98 -17.82 19.41 -6.43
C GLY A 98 -17.13 19.66 -7.76
N GLY A 99 -17.01 18.64 -8.61
CA GLY A 99 -16.36 18.71 -9.91
C GLY A 99 -15.06 17.90 -10.03
N ASP A 100 -14.49 17.47 -8.91
CA ASP A 100 -13.41 16.48 -8.91
C ASP A 100 -13.99 15.06 -9.12
N GLU A 101 -13.17 14.13 -9.51
CA GLU A 101 -13.57 12.74 -9.77
C GLU A 101 -12.57 11.76 -9.15
N LEU A 102 -13.07 10.73 -8.48
CA LEU A 102 -12.31 9.56 -8.07
C LEU A 102 -12.81 8.33 -8.81
N MET A 103 -11.92 7.63 -9.50
CA MET A 103 -12.21 6.38 -10.18
C MET A 103 -11.46 5.23 -9.52
N LEU A 104 -12.17 4.18 -9.12
CA LEU A 104 -11.63 2.87 -8.83
C LEU A 104 -11.51 2.10 -10.15
N VAL A 105 -10.30 1.77 -10.57
CA VAL A 105 -10.04 1.00 -11.78
C VAL A 105 -10.14 -0.48 -11.46
N ALA A 106 -10.97 -1.19 -12.20
CA ALA A 106 -11.17 -2.63 -12.01
C ALA A 106 -10.17 -3.46 -12.80
N PRO A 107 -9.75 -4.64 -12.29
CA PRO A 107 -8.88 -5.54 -13.03
C PRO A 107 -9.55 -6.06 -14.31
N ARG A 108 -8.77 -6.21 -15.37
CA ARG A 108 -9.14 -6.91 -16.61
C ARG A 108 -8.54 -8.31 -16.66
N SER A 109 -7.65 -8.61 -15.75
CA SER A 109 -7.09 -9.94 -15.52
C SER A 109 -7.85 -10.69 -14.43
N ALA A 110 -7.54 -11.98 -14.24
CA ALA A 110 -8.07 -12.78 -13.13
C ALA A 110 -7.42 -12.44 -11.78
N SER A 111 -6.45 -11.53 -11.76
CA SER A 111 -5.72 -11.11 -10.55
C SER A 111 -6.47 -10.04 -9.77
N GLN A 112 -6.08 -9.86 -8.52
CA GLN A 112 -6.37 -8.63 -7.80
C GLN A 112 -5.47 -7.50 -8.31
N MET A 113 -5.90 -6.26 -8.17
CA MET A 113 -5.08 -5.07 -8.42
C MET A 113 -5.57 -3.89 -7.58
N MET A 114 -4.68 -2.95 -7.32
CA MET A 114 -5.05 -1.65 -6.80
C MET A 114 -4.66 -0.56 -7.79
N SER A 115 -5.63 0.22 -8.24
CA SER A 115 -5.39 1.46 -8.96
C SER A 115 -6.56 2.40 -8.78
N PHE A 116 -6.26 3.65 -8.43
CA PHE A 116 -7.23 4.73 -8.35
C PHE A 116 -6.74 5.91 -9.17
N VAL A 117 -7.66 6.52 -9.92
CA VAL A 117 -7.37 7.71 -10.72
C VAL A 117 -8.24 8.85 -10.22
N VAL A 118 -7.60 9.93 -9.75
CA VAL A 118 -8.27 11.16 -9.34
C VAL A 118 -8.09 12.19 -10.46
N THR A 119 -9.17 12.83 -10.86
CA THR A 119 -9.12 13.95 -11.81
C THR A 119 -9.65 15.18 -11.12
N THR A 120 -8.83 16.23 -11.00
CA THR A 120 -9.27 17.50 -10.43
C THR A 120 -10.20 18.22 -11.38
N LYS A 121 -11.04 19.11 -10.84
CA LYS A 121 -11.89 19.99 -11.67
C LYS A 121 -11.10 20.87 -12.64
N ALA A 122 -9.80 21.08 -12.40
CA ALA A 122 -8.88 21.77 -13.30
C ALA A 122 -8.23 20.84 -14.33
N GLY A 123 -8.57 19.54 -14.33
CA GLY A 123 -8.07 18.56 -15.29
C GLY A 123 -6.73 17.91 -14.95
N LYS A 124 -6.19 18.15 -13.76
CA LYS A 124 -4.99 17.42 -13.28
C LYS A 124 -5.34 15.98 -12.96
N VAL A 125 -4.44 15.06 -13.28
CA VAL A 125 -4.62 13.62 -13.04
C VAL A 125 -3.62 13.13 -12.01
N LEU A 126 -4.13 12.53 -10.94
CA LEU A 126 -3.35 11.83 -9.92
C LEU A 126 -3.67 10.34 -10.00
N VAL A 127 -2.65 9.50 -9.81
CA VAL A 127 -2.82 8.04 -9.76
C VAL A 127 -2.29 7.53 -8.43
N PHE A 128 -3.04 6.64 -7.79
CA PHE A 128 -2.63 5.90 -6.60
C PHE A 128 -2.52 4.43 -6.96
N ASP A 129 -1.29 3.92 -6.99
CA ASP A 129 -0.90 2.60 -7.50
C ASP A 129 -1.31 2.38 -8.98
N GLY A 130 -0.87 1.29 -9.59
CA GLY A 130 -1.05 1.10 -11.03
C GLY A 130 -1.64 -0.26 -11.43
N GLY A 131 -1.85 -1.15 -10.46
CA GLY A 131 -2.33 -2.49 -10.80
C GLY A 131 -1.25 -3.40 -11.39
N THR A 132 -1.68 -4.51 -12.00
CA THR A 132 -0.78 -5.53 -12.55
C THR A 132 -0.26 -5.14 -13.94
N GLU A 133 0.79 -5.82 -14.39
CA GLU A 133 1.29 -5.67 -15.76
C GLU A 133 0.24 -6.06 -16.82
N HIS A 134 -0.65 -6.99 -16.50
CA HIS A 134 -1.71 -7.45 -17.40
C HIS A 134 -2.84 -6.43 -17.56
N ASP A 135 -2.95 -5.48 -16.63
CA ASP A 135 -3.94 -4.41 -16.65
C ASP A 135 -3.40 -3.11 -17.30
N THR A 136 -2.14 -3.14 -17.81
CA THR A 136 -1.44 -1.97 -18.36
C THR A 136 -2.24 -1.28 -19.48
N GLU A 137 -2.76 -2.02 -20.45
CA GLU A 137 -3.47 -1.40 -21.58
C GLU A 137 -4.78 -0.78 -21.11
N HIS A 138 -5.50 -1.42 -20.20
CA HIS A 138 -6.71 -0.83 -19.62
C HIS A 138 -6.42 0.47 -18.86
N LEU A 139 -5.38 0.49 -18.03
CA LEU A 139 -4.99 1.71 -17.32
C LEU A 139 -4.55 2.81 -18.29
N LYS A 140 -3.80 2.46 -19.37
CA LYS A 140 -3.43 3.40 -20.44
C LYS A 140 -4.67 3.98 -21.13
N GLU A 141 -5.70 3.17 -21.41
CA GLU A 141 -6.98 3.64 -21.96
C GLU A 141 -7.66 4.65 -21.04
N VAL A 142 -7.76 4.33 -19.75
CA VAL A 142 -8.32 5.23 -18.71
C VAL A 142 -7.55 6.54 -18.67
N LEU A 143 -6.22 6.49 -18.66
CA LEU A 143 -5.38 7.69 -18.58
C LEU A 143 -5.44 8.51 -19.89
N ARG A 144 -5.46 7.87 -21.06
CA ARG A 144 -5.61 8.56 -22.36
C ARG A 144 -6.96 9.27 -22.47
N ALA A 145 -8.03 8.66 -21.96
CA ALA A 145 -9.35 9.30 -21.91
C ALA A 145 -9.36 10.57 -21.03
N LYS A 146 -8.36 10.73 -20.16
CA LYS A 146 -8.11 11.90 -19.32
C LYS A 146 -6.96 12.79 -19.84
N GLY A 147 -6.58 12.61 -21.10
CA GLY A 147 -5.57 13.43 -21.78
C GLY A 147 -4.16 12.84 -21.80
N GLY A 148 -3.92 11.66 -21.23
CA GLY A 148 -2.62 10.96 -21.25
C GLY A 148 -1.51 11.63 -20.44
N HIS A 149 -1.85 12.59 -19.57
CA HIS A 149 -0.90 13.34 -18.77
C HIS A 149 -1.21 13.16 -17.27
N VAL A 150 -0.33 12.48 -16.55
CA VAL A 150 -0.39 12.25 -15.12
C VAL A 150 0.49 13.28 -14.40
N THR A 151 -0.11 14.12 -13.58
CA THR A 151 0.57 15.15 -12.79
C THR A 151 1.36 14.54 -11.64
N ALA A 152 0.79 13.52 -10.97
CA ALA A 152 1.43 12.85 -9.84
C ALA A 152 1.00 11.39 -9.76
N TRP A 153 1.97 10.51 -9.55
CA TRP A 153 1.74 9.09 -9.30
C TRP A 153 2.24 8.73 -7.92
N PHE A 154 1.35 8.27 -7.07
CA PHE A 154 1.63 7.87 -5.70
C PHE A 154 1.70 6.35 -5.59
N ILE A 155 2.75 5.82 -5.01
CA ILE A 155 2.93 4.38 -4.83
C ILE A 155 2.88 4.06 -3.35
N THR A 156 2.01 3.13 -2.96
CA THR A 156 1.92 2.67 -1.56
C THR A 156 3.07 1.73 -1.22
N HIS A 157 3.30 0.70 -2.04
CA HIS A 157 4.37 -0.27 -1.88
C HIS A 157 4.65 -1.01 -3.21
N PRO A 158 5.80 -1.68 -3.38
CA PRO A 158 6.21 -2.19 -4.69
C PRO A 158 5.78 -3.63 -4.99
N HIS A 159 4.55 -4.07 -4.66
CA HIS A 159 4.04 -5.35 -5.18
C HIS A 159 3.54 -5.22 -6.62
N SER A 160 3.56 -6.32 -7.37
CA SER A 160 3.24 -6.37 -8.79
C SER A 160 1.82 -5.91 -9.13
N ASP A 161 0.88 -6.12 -8.24
CA ASP A 161 -0.52 -5.71 -8.36
C ASP A 161 -0.77 -4.25 -7.93
N HIS A 162 0.32 -3.52 -7.63
CA HIS A 162 0.34 -2.08 -7.35
C HIS A 162 1.22 -1.30 -8.32
N VAL A 163 2.36 -1.87 -8.76
CA VAL A 163 3.33 -1.16 -9.60
C VAL A 163 3.51 -1.76 -11.00
N GLY A 164 2.84 -2.88 -11.29
CA GLY A 164 3.07 -3.61 -12.54
C GLY A 164 2.82 -2.78 -13.79
N ALA A 165 1.65 -2.13 -13.90
CA ALA A 165 1.34 -1.30 -15.05
C ALA A 165 2.19 -0.02 -15.11
N LEU A 166 2.50 0.62 -13.98
CA LEU A 166 3.44 1.75 -13.95
C LEU A 166 4.80 1.35 -14.51
N THR A 167 5.33 0.20 -14.06
CA THR A 167 6.62 -0.33 -14.55
C THR A 167 6.60 -0.51 -16.08
N LYS A 168 5.54 -1.12 -16.62
CA LYS A 168 5.39 -1.29 -18.08
C LYS A 168 5.22 0.03 -18.82
N ILE A 169 4.45 0.97 -18.29
CA ILE A 169 4.26 2.30 -18.89
C ILE A 169 5.60 3.04 -18.98
N LEU A 170 6.42 3.00 -17.92
CA LEU A 170 7.71 3.67 -17.89
C LEU A 170 8.76 2.99 -18.78
N GLN A 171 8.67 1.67 -18.98
CA GLN A 171 9.54 0.91 -19.88
C GLN A 171 9.17 1.07 -21.36
N ASP A 172 7.96 1.53 -21.67
CA ASP A 172 7.47 1.72 -23.04
C ASP A 172 7.60 3.20 -23.46
N PRO A 173 8.60 3.58 -24.27
CA PRO A 173 8.76 4.96 -24.74
C PRO A 173 7.59 5.42 -25.63
N ASN A 174 6.76 4.48 -26.10
CA ASN A 174 5.60 4.74 -26.94
C ASN A 174 4.28 4.60 -26.17
N SER A 175 4.32 4.54 -24.84
CA SER A 175 3.12 4.39 -24.00
C SER A 175 2.04 5.45 -24.28
N GLY A 176 2.45 6.64 -24.71
CA GLY A 176 1.58 7.78 -24.88
C GLY A 176 1.10 8.38 -23.56
N ILE A 177 1.72 7.98 -22.44
CA ILE A 177 1.43 8.49 -21.10
C ILE A 177 2.63 9.31 -20.61
N LYS A 178 2.40 10.59 -20.34
CA LYS A 178 3.39 11.49 -19.73
C LYS A 178 3.17 11.50 -18.21
N ILE A 179 4.25 11.33 -17.45
CA ILE A 179 4.23 11.39 -15.97
C ILE A 179 5.16 12.51 -15.53
N ASP A 180 4.63 13.50 -14.78
CA ASP A 180 5.43 14.63 -14.29
C ASP A 180 6.18 14.29 -13.00
N ALA A 181 5.57 13.50 -12.08
CA ALA A 181 6.19 13.15 -10.82
C ALA A 181 5.72 11.79 -10.30
N VAL A 182 6.63 11.04 -9.64
CA VAL A 182 6.34 9.81 -8.91
C VAL A 182 6.75 9.99 -7.45
N TYR A 183 5.84 9.68 -6.53
CA TYR A 183 5.98 9.80 -5.09
C TYR A 183 5.96 8.41 -4.45
N TYR A 184 7.00 8.04 -3.74
CA TYR A 184 7.17 6.70 -3.16
C TYR A 184 8.17 6.71 -2.00
N ASN A 185 8.20 5.63 -1.21
CA ASN A 185 9.25 5.41 -0.22
C ASN A 185 9.62 3.93 -0.19
N PHE A 186 10.55 3.53 -1.06
CA PHE A 186 11.04 2.16 -1.13
C PHE A 186 12.26 1.96 -0.26
N GLN A 187 12.31 0.82 0.43
CA GLN A 187 13.49 0.41 1.17
C GLN A 187 14.67 0.11 0.23
N PRO A 188 15.93 0.10 0.71
CA PRO A 188 17.06 -0.36 -0.09
C PRO A 188 16.82 -1.76 -0.63
N GLN A 189 17.37 -2.07 -1.83
CA GLN A 189 17.17 -3.37 -2.49
C GLN A 189 17.55 -4.57 -1.60
N GLU A 190 18.60 -4.40 -0.79
CA GLU A 190 19.07 -5.44 0.13
C GLU A 190 18.02 -5.83 1.19
N TRP A 191 17.18 -4.87 1.60
CA TRP A 191 16.08 -5.17 2.51
C TRP A 191 15.05 -6.11 1.87
N TYR A 192 14.73 -5.93 0.60
CA TYR A 192 13.83 -6.84 -0.14
C TYR A 192 14.47 -8.20 -0.37
N ASN A 193 15.77 -8.25 -0.73
CA ASN A 193 16.52 -9.48 -0.88
C ASN A 193 16.50 -10.33 0.39
N THR A 194 16.49 -9.69 1.56
CA THR A 194 16.51 -10.35 2.85
C THR A 194 15.10 -10.77 3.32
N ASN A 195 14.11 -9.91 3.14
CA ASN A 195 12.78 -10.09 3.77
C ASN A 195 11.74 -10.74 2.85
N GLU A 196 11.84 -10.55 1.52
CA GLU A 196 10.96 -11.18 0.52
C GLU A 196 11.72 -11.44 -0.78
N ALA A 197 12.77 -12.25 -0.71
CA ALA A 197 13.72 -12.52 -1.81
C ALA A 197 13.03 -12.92 -3.14
N TYR A 198 11.91 -13.66 -3.07
CA TYR A 198 11.15 -14.08 -4.25
C TYR A 198 10.43 -12.94 -4.99
N ARG A 199 10.38 -11.74 -4.38
CA ARG A 199 9.81 -10.51 -4.94
C ARG A 199 10.87 -9.46 -5.29
N ALA A 200 12.11 -9.66 -4.85
CA ALA A 200 13.17 -8.65 -4.93
C ALA A 200 13.47 -8.20 -6.36
N ASP A 201 13.48 -9.13 -7.32
CA ASP A 201 13.73 -8.83 -8.74
C ASP A 201 12.62 -7.93 -9.33
N MET A 202 11.37 -8.15 -8.96
CA MET A 202 10.25 -7.32 -9.37
C MET A 202 10.39 -5.89 -8.82
N VAL A 203 10.81 -5.74 -7.57
CA VAL A 203 11.07 -4.41 -6.97
C VAL A 203 12.23 -3.72 -7.69
N ALA A 204 13.30 -4.44 -8.01
CA ALA A 204 14.43 -3.91 -8.77
C ALA A 204 14.00 -3.42 -10.16
N GLN A 205 13.16 -4.17 -10.86
CA GLN A 205 12.60 -3.78 -12.17
C GLN A 205 11.77 -2.50 -12.07
N CYS A 206 10.89 -2.39 -11.07
CA CYS A 206 10.10 -1.18 -10.83
C CYS A 206 11.00 0.02 -10.54
N ARG A 207 12.01 -0.13 -9.68
CA ARG A 207 12.99 0.90 -9.36
C ARG A 207 13.70 1.38 -10.62
N SER A 208 14.24 0.45 -11.42
CA SER A 208 14.92 0.78 -12.68
C SER A 208 13.99 1.50 -13.67
N ALA A 209 12.70 1.13 -13.71
CA ALA A 209 11.73 1.84 -14.54
C ALA A 209 11.51 3.27 -14.03
N ILE A 210 11.37 3.49 -12.73
CA ILE A 210 11.25 4.83 -12.13
C ILE A 210 12.50 5.67 -12.41
N GLU A 211 13.68 5.06 -12.39
CA GLU A 211 14.96 5.73 -12.66
C GLU A 211 15.10 6.24 -14.13
N THR A 212 14.25 5.81 -15.06
CA THR A 212 14.18 6.41 -16.39
C THR A 212 13.62 7.83 -16.39
N LEU A 213 12.88 8.21 -15.36
CA LEU A 213 12.40 9.58 -15.16
C LEU A 213 13.55 10.50 -14.70
N PRO A 214 13.50 11.80 -15.02
CA PRO A 214 14.43 12.78 -14.47
C PRO A 214 14.44 12.74 -12.93
N GLU A 215 15.57 13.06 -12.31
CA GLU A 215 15.70 13.10 -10.84
C GLU A 215 14.65 14.03 -10.20
N SER A 216 14.38 15.18 -10.86
CA SER A 216 13.38 16.15 -10.40
C SER A 216 11.93 15.63 -10.43
N ALA A 217 11.67 14.49 -11.06
CA ALA A 217 10.37 13.83 -11.12
C ALA A 217 10.23 12.67 -10.12
N ARG A 218 11.29 12.34 -9.36
CA ARG A 218 11.34 11.21 -8.42
C ARG A 218 11.41 11.72 -7.00
N HIS A 219 10.36 11.49 -6.22
CA HIS A 219 10.23 12.04 -4.88
C HIS A 219 10.11 10.92 -3.84
N THR A 220 11.08 10.84 -2.93
CA THR A 220 10.92 10.04 -1.70
C THR A 220 10.06 10.83 -0.73
N VAL A 221 8.98 10.21 -0.26
CA VAL A 221 8.04 10.84 0.68
C VAL A 221 8.26 10.38 2.11
N HIS A 222 7.92 11.25 3.06
CA HIS A 222 8.03 10.98 4.49
C HIS A 222 6.77 11.37 5.24
N LYS A 223 6.53 10.74 6.39
CA LYS A 223 5.43 11.09 7.27
C LYS A 223 5.38 12.59 7.55
N GLY A 224 4.23 13.19 7.28
CA GLY A 224 3.98 14.62 7.50
C GLY A 224 4.19 15.48 6.25
N ASP A 225 4.70 14.92 5.15
CA ASP A 225 4.74 15.63 3.87
C ASP A 225 3.33 15.98 3.40
N ASN A 226 3.19 17.17 2.83
CA ASN A 226 1.95 17.66 2.26
C ASN A 226 2.23 18.09 0.82
N ILE A 227 1.57 17.47 -0.12
CA ILE A 227 1.79 17.65 -1.55
C ILE A 227 0.54 18.32 -2.13
N PRO A 228 0.58 19.65 -2.34
CA PRO A 228 -0.55 20.37 -2.93
C PRO A 228 -0.58 20.19 -4.46
N ILE A 229 -1.76 19.88 -4.99
CA ILE A 229 -2.03 19.78 -6.42
C ILE A 229 -3.38 20.45 -6.68
N ASP A 230 -3.38 21.63 -7.27
CA ASP A 230 -4.55 22.52 -7.39
C ASP A 230 -5.19 22.79 -6.01
N ASP A 231 -6.45 22.42 -5.84
CA ASP A 231 -7.21 22.53 -4.58
C ASP A 231 -7.22 21.23 -3.75
N ILE A 232 -6.48 20.22 -4.22
CA ILE A 232 -6.29 18.95 -3.52
C ILE A 232 -4.98 18.98 -2.74
N THR A 233 -4.96 18.38 -1.56
CA THR A 233 -3.71 18.11 -0.82
C THR A 233 -3.58 16.63 -0.51
N VAL A 234 -2.45 16.05 -0.88
CA VAL A 234 -2.08 14.67 -0.49
C VAL A 234 -1.16 14.72 0.73
N HIS A 235 -1.60 14.12 1.82
CA HIS A 235 -0.84 13.99 3.06
C HIS A 235 -0.22 12.61 3.17
N VAL A 236 1.07 12.54 3.48
CA VAL A 236 1.77 11.28 3.77
C VAL A 236 1.59 10.94 5.25
N MET A 237 0.93 9.80 5.52
CA MET A 237 0.47 9.47 6.86
C MET A 237 1.52 8.73 7.70
N ASN A 238 2.46 8.03 7.08
CA ASN A 238 3.52 7.27 7.77
C ASN A 238 4.77 7.14 6.91
N ASP A 239 5.89 6.90 7.55
CA ASP A 239 7.03 6.24 6.92
C ASP A 239 6.78 4.72 6.87
N PRO A 240 7.42 3.98 5.96
CA PRO A 240 7.27 2.52 5.90
C PRO A 240 7.54 1.83 7.23
N TYR A 241 6.59 1.03 7.71
CA TYR A 241 6.79 0.21 8.90
C TYR A 241 7.54 -1.07 8.53
N LEU A 242 8.71 -1.27 9.14
CA LEU A 242 9.56 -2.40 8.82
C LEU A 242 9.17 -3.62 9.69
N SER A 243 8.75 -4.67 9.02
CA SER A 243 8.37 -5.94 9.65
C SER A 243 9.04 -7.08 8.89
N SER A 244 9.43 -8.14 9.58
CA SER A 244 9.86 -9.40 8.95
C SER A 244 8.68 -10.29 8.52
N VAL A 245 7.47 -9.90 8.89
CA VAL A 245 6.23 -10.60 8.58
C VAL A 245 5.50 -9.78 7.52
N ASN A 246 5.13 -10.40 6.40
CA ASN A 246 4.42 -9.75 5.31
C ASN A 246 5.08 -8.39 4.95
N SER A 247 6.39 -8.47 4.71
CA SER A 247 7.33 -7.35 4.84
C SER A 247 7.00 -6.22 3.89
N ILE A 248 6.81 -6.51 2.61
CA ILE A 248 6.53 -5.50 1.58
C ILE A 248 5.16 -4.86 1.83
N ASN A 249 4.13 -5.64 2.16
CA ASN A 249 2.80 -5.12 2.48
C ASN A 249 2.83 -4.19 3.71
N ASN A 250 3.49 -4.62 4.79
CA ASN A 250 3.63 -3.79 5.99
C ASN A 250 4.46 -2.52 5.75
N SER A 251 5.29 -2.47 4.69
CA SER A 251 6.02 -1.26 4.30
C SER A 251 5.17 -0.26 3.50
N SER A 252 3.88 -0.47 3.32
CA SER A 252 2.99 0.47 2.62
C SER A 252 3.03 1.87 3.23
N VAL A 253 3.13 2.87 2.37
CA VAL A 253 2.88 4.27 2.72
C VAL A 253 1.39 4.55 2.55
N ALA A 254 0.75 5.01 3.60
CA ALA A 254 -0.63 5.47 3.53
C ALA A 254 -0.69 6.94 3.11
N TYR A 255 -1.62 7.25 2.23
CA TYR A 255 -1.87 8.60 1.75
C TYR A 255 -3.29 9.03 2.12
N ARG A 256 -3.44 10.24 2.67
CA ARG A 256 -4.75 10.85 2.83
C ARG A 256 -4.89 12.01 1.85
N LEU A 257 -5.93 11.96 1.06
CA LEU A 257 -6.29 12.99 0.09
C LEU A 257 -7.40 13.86 0.67
N ASP A 258 -7.15 15.14 0.78
CA ASP A 258 -8.16 16.14 1.15
C ASP A 258 -8.67 16.79 -0.15
N VAL A 259 -9.93 16.53 -0.53
CA VAL A 259 -10.55 16.93 -1.79
C VAL A 259 -11.98 17.41 -1.56
N SER A 260 -12.29 18.64 -1.98
CA SER A 260 -13.65 19.24 -1.89
C SER A 260 -14.31 19.06 -0.52
N GLY A 261 -13.54 19.22 0.56
CA GLY A 261 -14.00 19.06 1.96
C GLY A 261 -14.18 17.62 2.42
N ARG A 262 -13.88 16.62 1.58
CA ARG A 262 -13.86 15.19 1.92
C ARG A 262 -12.43 14.69 2.11
N LYS A 263 -12.28 13.64 2.91
CA LYS A 263 -11.01 12.97 3.17
C LYS A 263 -11.07 11.53 2.67
N ILE A 264 -10.12 11.17 1.83
CA ILE A 264 -9.97 9.81 1.29
C ILE A 264 -8.66 9.24 1.84
N LEU A 265 -8.71 8.08 2.47
CA LEU A 265 -7.51 7.40 2.99
C LEU A 265 -7.21 6.15 2.17
N PHE A 266 -6.03 6.13 1.57
CA PHE A 266 -5.44 4.97 0.92
C PHE A 266 -4.45 4.31 1.89
N LEU A 267 -4.67 3.05 2.22
CA LEU A 267 -3.86 2.27 3.18
C LEU A 267 -2.86 1.33 2.47
N GLY A 268 -2.98 1.20 1.14
CA GLY A 268 -2.26 0.15 0.41
C GLY A 268 -2.62 -1.22 0.94
N ASP A 269 -1.60 -2.05 1.13
CA ASP A 269 -1.77 -3.41 1.61
C ASP A 269 -1.25 -3.61 3.03
N MET A 270 -1.22 -2.53 3.82
CA MET A 270 -0.82 -2.62 5.23
C MET A 270 -1.43 -3.84 5.91
N GLY A 271 -0.58 -4.64 6.55
CA GLY A 271 -0.99 -5.75 7.39
C GLY A 271 -1.36 -5.31 8.81
N VAL A 272 -1.60 -6.30 9.67
CA VAL A 272 -1.98 -6.07 11.07
C VAL A 272 -0.89 -5.30 11.83
N GLN A 273 0.40 -5.63 11.58
CA GLN A 273 1.53 -5.00 12.28
C GLN A 273 1.62 -3.51 11.95
N ALA A 274 1.61 -3.17 10.67
CA ALA A 274 1.63 -1.77 10.22
C ALA A 274 0.37 -1.02 10.65
N GLY A 275 -0.81 -1.66 10.58
CA GLY A 275 -2.06 -1.07 11.06
C GLY A 275 -2.04 -0.75 12.55
N ASN A 276 -1.48 -1.63 13.38
CA ASN A 276 -1.34 -1.39 14.82
C ASN A 276 -0.35 -0.23 15.10
N GLN A 277 0.75 -0.16 14.35
CA GLN A 277 1.68 0.97 14.46
C GLN A 277 1.04 2.28 14.02
N LEU A 278 0.28 2.27 12.93
CA LEU A 278 -0.46 3.44 12.46
C LEU A 278 -1.43 3.95 13.53
N VAL A 279 -2.19 3.06 14.18
CA VAL A 279 -3.08 3.42 15.30
C VAL A 279 -2.29 4.01 16.47
N ALA A 280 -1.15 3.43 16.82
CA ALA A 280 -0.29 3.93 17.90
C ALA A 280 0.27 5.32 17.58
N ASP A 281 0.70 5.56 16.35
CA ASP A 281 1.22 6.85 15.88
C ASP A 281 0.19 7.98 15.98
N TYR A 282 -1.09 7.65 15.83
CA TYR A 282 -2.21 8.60 15.88
C TYR A 282 -3.03 8.53 17.18
N ALA A 283 -2.59 7.77 18.19
CA ALA A 283 -3.33 7.61 19.44
C ALA A 283 -3.59 8.95 20.16
N ASN A 284 -2.64 9.88 20.12
CA ASN A 284 -2.76 11.21 20.72
C ASN A 284 -3.51 12.23 19.84
N ASN A 285 -3.74 11.92 18.57
CA ASN A 285 -4.49 12.75 17.64
C ASN A 285 -5.31 11.89 16.65
N PRO A 286 -6.29 11.12 17.14
CA PRO A 286 -7.05 10.20 16.30
C PRO A 286 -7.85 10.91 15.19
N GLY A 287 -8.16 12.20 15.38
CA GLY A 287 -8.81 13.03 14.37
C GLY A 287 -7.99 13.20 13.09
N ALA A 288 -6.67 13.10 13.15
CA ALA A 288 -5.80 13.19 11.98
C ALA A 288 -5.89 11.97 11.06
N LEU A 289 -6.30 10.80 11.59
CA LEU A 289 -6.50 9.59 10.79
C LEU A 289 -7.96 9.46 10.27
N ARG A 290 -8.88 10.32 10.69
CA ARG A 290 -10.26 10.27 10.21
C ARG A 290 -10.33 10.53 8.71
N ALA A 291 -11.15 9.72 8.03
CA ALA A 291 -11.44 9.87 6.62
C ALA A 291 -12.89 9.45 6.33
N ASP A 292 -13.54 10.19 5.42
CA ASP A 292 -14.92 9.89 5.00
C ASP A 292 -14.97 8.66 4.10
N ILE A 293 -13.88 8.44 3.36
CA ILE A 293 -13.72 7.36 2.39
C ILE A 293 -12.43 6.63 2.70
N VAL A 294 -12.45 5.30 2.71
CA VAL A 294 -11.26 4.49 2.93
C VAL A 294 -11.10 3.41 1.86
N GLN A 295 -9.90 3.27 1.33
CA GLN A 295 -9.55 2.07 0.58
C GLN A 295 -9.33 0.92 1.56
N MET A 296 -9.98 -0.20 1.31
CA MET A 296 -9.88 -1.39 2.14
C MET A 296 -8.52 -2.05 1.96
N ALA A 297 -7.73 -2.04 3.03
CA ALA A 297 -6.35 -2.50 3.01
C ALA A 297 -6.24 -3.94 2.47
N HIS A 298 -5.19 -4.20 1.67
CA HIS A 298 -4.88 -5.49 1.08
C HIS A 298 -6.09 -6.08 0.33
N HIS A 299 -6.65 -5.27 -0.57
CA HIS A 299 -7.85 -5.60 -1.37
C HIS A 299 -9.06 -6.04 -0.55
N GLY A 300 -9.10 -5.72 0.74
CA GLY A 300 -10.16 -6.13 1.67
C GLY A 300 -10.07 -7.58 2.14
N GLN A 301 -8.97 -8.28 1.88
CA GLN A 301 -8.79 -9.67 2.34
C GLN A 301 -8.25 -9.72 3.79
N GLN A 302 -6.96 -9.68 3.98
CA GLN A 302 -6.30 -9.67 5.28
C GLN A 302 -5.30 -8.49 5.32
N GLY A 303 -5.80 -7.31 5.59
CA GLY A 303 -5.01 -6.12 5.76
C GLY A 303 -4.90 -5.72 7.23
N VAL A 304 -5.10 -4.45 7.49
CA VAL A 304 -5.11 -3.90 8.84
C VAL A 304 -6.21 -4.51 9.72
N GLY A 305 -6.04 -4.44 11.02
CA GLY A 305 -7.07 -4.85 11.98
C GLY A 305 -8.28 -3.90 12.00
N ARG A 306 -9.38 -4.38 12.60
CA ARG A 306 -10.62 -3.61 12.77
C ARG A 306 -10.41 -2.27 13.48
N ASN A 307 -9.46 -2.21 14.42
CA ASN A 307 -9.10 -1.02 15.20
C ASN A 307 -8.72 0.19 14.33
N VAL A 308 -8.09 -0.05 13.15
CA VAL A 308 -7.79 1.02 12.20
C VAL A 308 -9.08 1.63 11.66
N TYR A 309 -10.03 0.81 11.20
CA TYR A 309 -11.31 1.29 10.67
C TYR A 309 -12.19 1.95 11.75
N GLU A 310 -12.09 1.51 13.00
CA GLU A 310 -12.74 2.17 14.14
C GLU A 310 -12.18 3.58 14.39
N MET A 311 -10.89 3.80 14.16
CA MET A 311 -10.26 5.13 14.25
C MET A 311 -10.59 5.99 13.03
N VAL A 312 -10.54 5.42 11.83
CA VAL A 312 -10.84 6.12 10.56
C VAL A 312 -12.30 6.55 10.48
N LYS A 313 -13.25 5.70 10.89
CA LYS A 313 -14.72 5.90 10.87
C LYS A 313 -15.25 6.29 9.49
N PRO A 314 -15.05 5.46 8.46
CA PRO A 314 -15.44 5.78 7.10
C PRO A 314 -16.98 5.72 6.90
N GLU A 315 -17.48 6.52 5.96
CA GLU A 315 -18.85 6.45 5.42
C GLU A 315 -18.91 5.57 4.17
N ILE A 316 -17.83 5.58 3.39
CA ILE A 316 -17.69 4.85 2.12
C ILE A 316 -16.42 3.98 2.16
N CYS A 317 -16.55 2.73 1.75
CA CYS A 317 -15.43 1.83 1.57
C CYS A 317 -15.17 1.55 0.08
N LEU A 318 -13.92 1.76 -0.36
CA LEU A 318 -13.43 1.43 -1.69
C LEU A 318 -12.75 0.06 -1.63
N TRP A 319 -13.24 -0.89 -2.39
CA TRP A 319 -12.75 -2.27 -2.40
C TRP A 319 -12.07 -2.57 -3.74
N PRO A 320 -10.75 -2.52 -3.84
CA PRO A 320 -10.02 -3.01 -5.02
C PRO A 320 -10.04 -4.55 -5.04
N THR A 321 -11.23 -5.14 -5.01
CA THR A 321 -11.52 -6.55 -4.72
C THR A 321 -12.19 -7.18 -5.93
N PRO A 322 -11.56 -8.15 -6.63
CA PRO A 322 -12.19 -8.91 -7.70
C PRO A 322 -13.26 -9.86 -7.15
N LEU A 323 -14.11 -10.40 -8.05
CA LEU A 323 -15.26 -11.20 -7.65
C LEU A 323 -14.88 -12.44 -6.81
N TRP A 324 -13.85 -13.17 -7.21
CA TRP A 324 -13.42 -14.38 -6.49
C TRP A 324 -12.99 -14.07 -5.05
N LEU A 325 -12.30 -12.94 -4.86
CA LEU A 325 -11.86 -12.49 -3.53
C LEU A 325 -13.03 -11.92 -2.71
N TRP A 326 -13.94 -11.19 -3.35
CA TRP A 326 -15.17 -10.71 -2.72
C TRP A 326 -16.03 -11.82 -2.17
N GLU A 327 -16.12 -12.93 -2.89
CA GLU A 327 -16.86 -14.14 -2.50
C GLU A 327 -16.05 -15.09 -1.62
N ASN A 328 -14.76 -14.78 -1.38
CA ASN A 328 -13.84 -15.71 -0.73
C ASN A 328 -13.84 -17.09 -1.41
N ASN A 329 -13.75 -17.10 -2.74
CA ASN A 329 -13.90 -18.28 -3.59
C ASN A 329 -12.55 -18.68 -4.20
N ASN A 330 -12.00 -19.81 -3.78
CA ASN A 330 -10.75 -20.38 -4.33
C ASN A 330 -10.99 -21.47 -5.39
N GLY A 331 -12.18 -21.46 -6.04
CA GLY A 331 -12.58 -22.46 -7.02
C GLY A 331 -13.62 -23.47 -6.50
N GLY A 332 -13.85 -23.52 -5.20
CA GLY A 332 -14.87 -24.39 -4.56
C GLY A 332 -16.22 -23.71 -4.32
N GLY A 333 -16.42 -22.50 -4.84
CA GLY A 333 -17.65 -21.72 -4.62
C GLY A 333 -17.53 -20.71 -3.48
N LEU A 334 -18.65 -20.07 -3.13
CA LEU A 334 -18.72 -19.06 -2.09
C LEU A 334 -18.14 -19.54 -0.76
N ASN A 335 -17.23 -18.76 -0.18
CA ASN A 335 -16.56 -19.01 1.10
C ASN A 335 -15.73 -20.31 1.15
N SER A 336 -15.23 -20.76 0.01
CA SER A 336 -14.31 -21.91 -0.06
C SER A 336 -12.83 -21.50 0.11
N GLY A 337 -12.53 -20.20 0.06
CA GLY A 337 -11.19 -19.66 0.26
C GLY A 337 -10.83 -19.48 1.74
N ASN A 338 -9.57 -19.18 1.97
CA ASN A 338 -9.01 -18.93 3.29
C ASN A 338 -8.76 -17.43 3.58
N TRP A 339 -9.23 -16.53 2.70
CA TRP A 339 -9.12 -15.09 2.92
C TRP A 339 -10.18 -14.59 3.90
N ARG A 340 -9.86 -13.48 4.57
CA ARG A 340 -10.75 -12.91 5.59
C ARG A 340 -11.73 -11.87 5.05
N THR A 341 -11.98 -11.82 3.74
CA THR A 341 -12.83 -10.82 3.10
C THR A 341 -14.23 -10.76 3.68
N LEU A 342 -14.86 -11.92 3.94
CA LEU A 342 -16.20 -11.96 4.54
C LEU A 342 -16.22 -11.42 5.96
N GLU A 343 -15.18 -11.64 6.74
CA GLU A 343 -15.01 -11.08 8.08
C GLU A 343 -14.85 -9.56 8.02
N VAL A 344 -13.95 -9.05 7.16
CA VAL A 344 -13.74 -7.60 6.97
C VAL A 344 -15.03 -6.90 6.52
N ARG A 345 -15.79 -7.52 5.63
CA ARG A 345 -17.14 -7.05 5.26
C ARG A 345 -18.10 -7.03 6.47
N GLY A 346 -17.95 -8.02 7.36
CA GLY A 346 -18.67 -8.07 8.63
C GLY A 346 -18.35 -6.89 9.53
N TRP A 347 -17.07 -6.52 9.66
CA TRP A 347 -16.66 -5.34 10.42
C TRP A 347 -17.28 -4.06 9.89
N MET A 348 -17.28 -3.87 8.57
CA MET A 348 -17.85 -2.66 7.96
C MET A 348 -19.35 -2.55 8.22
N ARG A 349 -20.10 -3.66 8.15
CA ARG A 349 -21.53 -3.68 8.53
C ARG A 349 -21.74 -3.30 10.00
N GLN A 350 -20.89 -3.82 10.92
CA GLN A 350 -20.97 -3.50 12.36
C GLN A 350 -20.60 -2.04 12.66
N LEU A 351 -19.70 -1.46 11.85
CA LEU A 351 -19.33 -0.04 11.93
C LEU A 351 -20.38 0.89 11.28
N GLY A 352 -21.42 0.31 10.68
CA GLY A 352 -22.52 1.07 10.09
C GLY A 352 -22.23 1.63 8.71
N VAL A 353 -21.14 1.20 8.05
CA VAL A 353 -20.84 1.61 6.68
C VAL A 353 -21.89 1.05 5.72
N LYS A 354 -22.50 1.93 4.93
CA LYS A 354 -23.59 1.58 4.02
C LYS A 354 -23.18 1.55 2.55
N THR A 355 -22.13 2.31 2.19
CA THR A 355 -21.70 2.44 0.80
C THR A 355 -20.40 1.68 0.56
N HIS A 356 -20.48 0.73 -0.35
CA HIS A 356 -19.35 -0.10 -0.78
C HIS A 356 -19.17 0.03 -2.29
N VAL A 357 -18.02 0.51 -2.72
CA VAL A 357 -17.61 0.64 -4.12
C VAL A 357 -16.62 -0.47 -4.40
N VAL A 358 -16.95 -1.41 -5.29
CA VAL A 358 -16.24 -2.69 -5.41
C VAL A 358 -15.79 -2.92 -6.83
N ALA A 359 -14.50 -3.22 -7.03
CA ALA A 359 -13.91 -3.45 -8.35
C ALA A 359 -14.51 -4.65 -9.11
N LYS A 360 -15.10 -5.63 -8.39
CA LYS A 360 -15.83 -6.74 -9.03
C LYS A 360 -16.97 -6.30 -9.96
N ASP A 361 -17.50 -5.08 -9.76
CA ASP A 361 -18.60 -4.51 -10.54
C ASP A 361 -18.11 -3.69 -11.76
N GLY A 362 -16.82 -3.78 -12.10
CA GLY A 362 -16.16 -2.99 -13.13
C GLY A 362 -15.62 -1.66 -12.59
N ASP A 363 -15.20 -0.77 -13.49
CA ASP A 363 -14.73 0.56 -13.12
C ASP A 363 -15.84 1.35 -12.42
N GLN A 364 -15.50 1.98 -11.29
CA GLN A 364 -16.46 2.72 -10.48
C GLN A 364 -16.01 4.18 -10.34
N VAL A 365 -16.92 5.13 -10.52
CA VAL A 365 -16.65 6.57 -10.48
C VAL A 365 -17.48 7.24 -9.39
N LEU A 366 -16.81 8.03 -8.56
CA LEU A 366 -17.40 8.95 -7.60
C LEU A 366 -17.09 10.39 -8.08
N ARG A 367 -18.12 11.27 -8.10
CA ARG A 367 -18.03 12.68 -8.50
C ARG A 367 -18.61 13.60 -7.46
#